data_acc90235e78cc8067d8d8ca15ebdc598
#
_entry.id   acc90235e78cc8067d8d8ca15ebdc598
#
_cell.length_a   1.000
_cell.length_b   1.000
_cell.length_c   1.000
_cell.angle_alpha   90.00
_cell.angle_beta   90.00
_cell.angle_gamma   90.00
#
_symmetry.space_group_name_H-M   'P 1'
#
loop_
_entity.id
_entity.type
_entity.pdbx_description
1 polymer ?
#
loop_
_entity_poly.entity_id
_entity_poly.type
_entity_poly.pdbx_seq_one_letter_code
_entity_poly.pdbx_strand_id
1 'polypeptide(L)'
;MYLPRGPPERPTAGTYVPMRPDPAAPPTATYRLQLQPEFPFAAAERAVPYLASLGVSHLHLSPVLEAVPRSAHGYDVIDHGAVRAELGGEDGLRALARTAHAHGLGLVLDIVPNHMAVPAPERLNRPLWEVLRDGPASPYARWFDIDWAEHGGKVLLPVLGGRLGEELPRLSMSGSTLRYYDHEFPLRPGTERL
;
A
#
# COMPACT_ATOMS: atom_id res chain seq x y z
N MET A 1 22.54 -11.78 71.16
CA MET A 1 21.87 -12.98 70.62
C MET A 1 21.06 -12.60 69.41
N TYR A 2 21.59 -12.81 68.20
CA TYR A 2 20.98 -12.39 66.96
C TYR A 2 20.18 -13.56 66.37
N LEU A 3 18.87 -13.44 66.33
CA LEU A 3 18.02 -14.46 65.69
C LEU A 3 18.01 -14.21 64.18
N PRO A 4 18.27 -15.22 63.32
CA PRO A 4 18.22 -15.06 61.89
C PRO A 4 16.76 -14.86 61.44
N ARG A 5 16.52 -13.85 60.61
CA ARG A 5 15.23 -13.66 59.91
C ARG A 5 15.03 -14.83 58.96
N GLY A 6 13.88 -15.42 58.98
CA GLY A 6 13.49 -16.47 58.05
C GLY A 6 13.55 -15.95 56.59
N PRO A 7 13.59 -16.88 55.60
CA PRO A 7 13.64 -16.49 54.18
C PRO A 7 12.40 -15.67 53.83
N PRO A 8 12.54 -14.67 52.90
CA PRO A 8 11.41 -13.86 52.49
C PRO A 8 10.34 -14.78 51.85
N GLU A 9 9.10 -14.59 52.28
CA GLU A 9 7.95 -15.27 51.68
C GLU A 9 7.94 -15.03 50.19
N ARG A 10 7.83 -16.11 49.41
CA ARG A 10 7.63 -15.99 47.96
C ARG A 10 6.31 -15.28 47.72
N PRO A 11 6.25 -14.27 46.81
CA PRO A 11 4.98 -13.68 46.46
C PRO A 11 4.06 -14.81 45.96
N THR A 12 2.89 -14.92 46.57
CA THR A 12 1.80 -15.76 46.05
C THR A 12 1.58 -15.40 44.60
N ALA A 13 1.59 -16.40 43.72
CA ALA A 13 1.31 -16.23 42.31
C ALA A 13 -0.06 -15.54 42.17
N GLY A 14 -0.06 -14.23 42.06
CA GLY A 14 -1.24 -13.47 41.70
C GLY A 14 -1.68 -14.00 40.35
N THR A 15 -2.94 -14.34 40.25
CA THR A 15 -3.54 -14.76 38.97
C THR A 15 -3.24 -13.66 37.96
N TYR A 16 -2.34 -13.92 37.02
CA TYR A 16 -2.09 -13.00 35.90
C TYR A 16 -3.41 -12.86 35.13
N VAL A 17 -4.14 -11.79 35.37
CA VAL A 17 -5.25 -11.37 34.53
C VAL A 17 -4.60 -10.58 33.37
N PRO A 18 -4.58 -11.12 32.16
CA PRO A 18 -4.05 -10.36 31.04
C PRO A 18 -4.91 -9.10 30.92
N MET A 19 -4.29 -7.95 31.19
CA MET A 19 -4.89 -6.65 30.86
C MET A 19 -5.17 -6.69 29.36
N ARG A 20 -6.45 -6.59 28.99
CA ARG A 20 -6.79 -6.41 27.56
C ARG A 20 -6.13 -5.11 27.12
N PRO A 21 -5.26 -5.12 26.11
CA PRO A 21 -4.68 -3.88 25.61
C PRO A 21 -5.81 -2.93 25.20
N ASP A 22 -5.64 -1.66 25.50
CA ASP A 22 -6.53 -0.61 24.97
C ASP A 22 -6.11 -0.38 23.52
N PRO A 23 -6.99 -0.61 22.51
CA PRO A 23 -6.64 -0.37 21.11
C PRO A 23 -6.30 1.08 20.78
N ALA A 24 -6.66 2.02 21.65
CA ALA A 24 -6.32 3.44 21.52
C ALA A 24 -5.01 3.82 22.23
N ALA A 25 -4.43 2.90 23.03
CA ALA A 25 -3.15 3.15 23.66
C ALA A 25 -1.99 3.11 22.66
N PRO A 26 -0.85 3.75 22.94
CA PRO A 26 0.34 3.60 22.12
C PRO A 26 0.78 2.14 21.97
N PRO A 27 1.27 1.73 20.79
CA PRO A 27 1.78 0.39 20.56
C PRO A 27 2.92 0.04 21.53
N THR A 28 2.81 -1.10 22.21
CA THR A 28 3.87 -1.66 23.07
C THR A 28 4.59 -2.83 22.41
N ALA A 29 3.85 -3.61 21.61
CA ALA A 29 4.38 -4.68 20.77
C ALA A 29 3.48 -4.83 19.54
N THR A 30 4.06 -4.97 18.36
CA THR A 30 3.30 -5.14 17.12
C THR A 30 3.64 -6.47 16.46
N TYR A 31 2.65 -7.04 15.75
CA TYR A 31 2.87 -8.18 14.87
C TYR A 31 2.58 -7.74 13.43
N ARG A 32 3.60 -7.82 12.55
CA ARG A 32 3.44 -7.41 11.15
C ARG A 32 2.73 -8.50 10.35
N LEU A 33 1.69 -8.10 9.63
CA LEU A 33 0.98 -8.91 8.65
C LEU A 33 1.31 -8.42 7.24
N GLN A 34 1.82 -9.31 6.40
CA GLN A 34 1.99 -9.05 4.98
C GLN A 34 0.71 -9.42 4.26
N LEU A 35 -0.07 -8.38 3.89
CA LEU A 35 -1.32 -8.54 3.15
C LEU A 35 -1.04 -8.65 1.65
N GLN A 36 -1.69 -9.60 1.02
CA GLN A 36 -1.60 -9.89 -0.41
C GLN A 36 -2.86 -10.67 -0.84
N PRO A 37 -3.12 -10.87 -2.14
CA PRO A 37 -4.33 -11.57 -2.58
C PRO A 37 -4.52 -12.95 -1.95
N GLU A 38 -3.43 -13.68 -1.66
CA GLU A 38 -3.44 -14.99 -1.01
C GLU A 38 -3.61 -14.89 0.51
N PHE A 39 -3.40 -13.71 1.11
CA PHE A 39 -3.62 -13.41 2.52
C PHE A 39 -4.35 -12.08 2.69
N PRO A 40 -5.63 -12.00 2.29
CA PRO A 40 -6.46 -10.80 2.38
C PRO A 40 -6.93 -10.49 3.80
N PHE A 41 -7.68 -9.40 3.99
CA PHE A 41 -8.22 -8.99 5.29
C PHE A 41 -9.00 -10.11 5.99
N ALA A 42 -9.80 -10.89 5.28
CA ALA A 42 -10.53 -12.01 5.86
C ALA A 42 -9.62 -13.12 6.40
N ALA A 43 -8.45 -13.34 5.80
CA ALA A 43 -7.48 -14.28 6.34
C ALA A 43 -6.80 -13.73 7.60
N ALA A 44 -6.42 -12.45 7.57
CA ALA A 44 -5.88 -11.74 8.73
C ALA A 44 -6.88 -11.73 9.90
N GLU A 45 -8.17 -11.47 9.63
CA GLU A 45 -9.25 -11.48 10.61
C GLU A 45 -9.34 -12.83 11.36
N ARG A 46 -9.28 -13.95 10.62
CA ARG A 46 -9.27 -15.29 11.24
C ARG A 46 -8.07 -15.54 12.14
N ALA A 47 -6.94 -14.88 11.90
CA ALA A 47 -5.73 -15.01 12.71
C ALA A 47 -5.77 -14.17 14.00
N VAL A 48 -6.67 -13.18 14.11
CA VAL A 48 -6.73 -12.25 15.25
C VAL A 48 -6.75 -12.93 16.61
N PRO A 49 -7.60 -13.97 16.87
CA PRO A 49 -7.61 -14.61 18.19
C PRO A 49 -6.26 -15.21 18.59
N TYR A 50 -5.57 -15.84 17.65
CA TYR A 50 -4.22 -16.37 17.87
C TYR A 50 -3.21 -15.25 18.14
N LEU A 51 -3.21 -14.19 17.33
CA LEU A 51 -2.29 -13.06 17.49
C LEU A 51 -2.50 -12.33 18.82
N ALA A 52 -3.75 -12.18 19.26
CA ALA A 52 -4.07 -11.64 20.57
C ALA A 52 -3.50 -12.51 21.70
N SER A 53 -3.50 -13.84 21.54
CA SER A 53 -2.94 -14.76 22.53
C SER A 53 -1.42 -14.66 22.69
N LEU A 54 -0.72 -14.08 21.71
CA LEU A 54 0.72 -13.82 21.78
C LEU A 54 1.06 -12.62 22.67
N GLY A 55 0.06 -11.84 23.12
CA GLY A 55 0.27 -10.68 23.98
C GLY A 55 0.75 -9.42 23.26
N VAL A 56 0.65 -9.37 21.91
CA VAL A 56 0.90 -8.13 21.17
C VAL A 56 -0.23 -7.13 21.40
N SER A 57 0.07 -5.85 21.31
CA SER A 57 -0.92 -4.77 21.48
C SER A 57 -1.55 -4.32 20.17
N HIS A 58 -0.85 -4.46 19.05
CA HIS A 58 -1.31 -3.97 17.74
C HIS A 58 -0.91 -4.91 16.61
N LEU A 59 -1.71 -4.91 15.57
CA LEU A 59 -1.37 -5.50 14.27
C LEU A 59 -0.79 -4.40 13.37
N HIS A 60 0.39 -4.63 12.82
CA HIS A 60 1.02 -3.75 11.84
C HIS A 60 0.70 -4.29 10.44
N LEU A 61 -0.21 -3.66 9.73
CA LEU A 61 -0.61 -4.06 8.38
C LEU A 61 0.35 -3.50 7.35
N SER A 62 0.78 -4.31 6.38
CA SER A 62 1.42 -3.82 5.15
C SER A 62 0.47 -2.90 4.39
N PRO A 63 0.94 -2.13 3.36
CA PRO A 63 0.09 -1.16 2.70
C PRO A 63 -1.25 -1.72 2.24
N VAL A 64 -2.32 -0.98 2.53
CA VAL A 64 -3.72 -1.40 2.33
C VAL A 64 -4.42 -0.66 1.18
N LEU A 65 -3.79 0.37 0.62
CA LEU A 65 -4.36 1.18 -0.45
C LEU A 65 -4.27 0.47 -1.80
N GLU A 66 -5.04 0.95 -2.79
CA GLU A 66 -5.09 0.34 -4.11
C GLU A 66 -3.71 0.37 -4.77
N ALA A 67 -3.24 -0.80 -5.15
CA ALA A 67 -1.91 -1.05 -5.70
C ALA A 67 -2.01 -1.72 -7.07
N VAL A 68 -0.87 -1.87 -7.74
CA VAL A 68 -0.82 -2.62 -9.01
C VAL A 68 -1.45 -4.00 -8.81
N PRO A 69 -2.31 -4.46 -9.72
CA PRO A 69 -2.98 -5.75 -9.59
C PRO A 69 -2.00 -6.88 -9.30
N ARG A 70 -2.36 -7.73 -8.33
CA ARG A 70 -1.55 -8.85 -7.83
C ARG A 70 -0.23 -8.46 -7.13
N SER A 71 -0.05 -7.20 -6.75
CA SER A 71 1.09 -6.79 -5.94
C SER A 71 1.21 -7.65 -4.67
N ALA A 72 2.38 -8.24 -4.43
CA ALA A 72 2.62 -9.06 -3.25
C ALA A 72 2.98 -8.21 -2.00
N HIS A 73 3.17 -6.90 -2.17
CA HIS A 73 3.67 -6.02 -1.11
C HIS A 73 2.85 -4.75 -0.88
N GLY A 74 2.13 -4.24 -1.90
CA GLY A 74 1.26 -3.06 -1.81
C GLY A 74 1.97 -1.70 -1.79
N TYR A 75 3.31 -1.65 -1.99
CA TYR A 75 4.05 -0.37 -2.03
C TYR A 75 3.96 0.33 -3.38
N ASP A 76 3.49 -0.34 -4.41
CA ASP A 76 3.26 0.13 -5.77
C ASP A 76 1.85 0.72 -5.92
N VAL A 77 1.54 1.73 -5.11
CA VAL A 77 0.23 2.37 -5.01
C VAL A 77 -0.14 3.04 -6.33
N ILE A 78 -1.37 2.81 -6.79
CA ILE A 78 -1.96 3.45 -7.98
C ILE A 78 -3.13 4.37 -7.64
N ASP A 79 -3.75 4.22 -6.47
CA ASP A 79 -4.80 5.11 -5.97
C ASP A 79 -4.72 5.22 -4.43
N HIS A 80 -4.47 6.44 -3.94
CA HIS A 80 -4.46 6.74 -2.51
C HIS A 80 -5.87 6.95 -1.93
N GLY A 81 -6.88 7.05 -2.76
CA GLY A 81 -8.27 7.30 -2.35
C GLY A 81 -9.08 6.03 -2.08
N ALA A 82 -8.53 4.86 -2.37
CA ALA A 82 -9.24 3.59 -2.27
C ALA A 82 -8.49 2.55 -1.46
N VAL A 83 -9.22 1.74 -0.69
CA VAL A 83 -8.68 0.52 -0.08
C VAL A 83 -8.67 -0.60 -1.11
N ARG A 84 -7.59 -1.35 -1.18
CA ARG A 84 -7.33 -2.37 -2.18
C ARG A 84 -8.44 -3.42 -2.26
N ALA A 85 -9.08 -3.50 -3.44
CA ALA A 85 -10.20 -4.39 -3.68
C ALA A 85 -9.81 -5.88 -3.55
N GLU A 86 -8.61 -6.27 -4.03
CA GLU A 86 -8.10 -7.65 -3.92
C GLU A 86 -7.90 -8.12 -2.48
N LEU A 87 -7.77 -7.21 -1.51
CA LEU A 87 -7.68 -7.53 -0.08
C LEU A 87 -9.05 -7.62 0.60
N GLY A 88 -10.13 -7.23 -0.08
CA GLY A 88 -11.49 -7.19 0.45
C GLY A 88 -12.06 -5.78 0.60
N GLY A 89 -11.36 -4.76 0.07
CA GLY A 89 -11.80 -3.37 0.06
C GLY A 89 -12.02 -2.78 1.45
N GLU A 90 -12.70 -1.65 1.51
CA GLU A 90 -12.95 -0.94 2.76
C GLU A 90 -13.79 -1.76 3.75
N ASP A 91 -14.76 -2.53 3.28
CA ASP A 91 -15.60 -3.38 4.15
C ASP A 91 -14.77 -4.47 4.84
N GLY A 92 -13.83 -5.10 4.12
CA GLY A 92 -12.90 -6.08 4.67
C GLY A 92 -11.96 -5.49 5.71
N LEU A 93 -11.39 -4.30 5.45
CA LEU A 93 -10.56 -3.59 6.41
C LEU A 93 -11.35 -3.23 7.67
N ARG A 94 -12.59 -2.74 7.51
CA ARG A 94 -13.47 -2.42 8.63
C ARG A 94 -13.85 -3.66 9.45
N ALA A 95 -14.07 -4.81 8.81
CA ALA A 95 -14.33 -6.08 9.50
C ALA A 95 -13.11 -6.51 10.33
N LEU A 96 -11.93 -6.54 9.74
CA LEU A 96 -10.67 -6.82 10.45
C LEU A 96 -10.48 -5.88 11.64
N ALA A 97 -10.72 -4.57 11.47
CA ALA A 97 -10.58 -3.58 12.54
C ALA A 97 -11.53 -3.87 13.71
N ARG A 98 -12.81 -4.18 13.43
CA ARG A 98 -13.78 -4.53 14.50
C ARG A 98 -13.35 -5.78 15.26
N THR A 99 -12.92 -6.82 14.55
CA THR A 99 -12.46 -8.06 15.16
C THR A 99 -11.18 -7.86 15.98
N ALA A 100 -10.22 -7.10 15.48
CA ALA A 100 -9.02 -6.73 16.22
C ALA A 100 -9.37 -5.99 17.52
N HIS A 101 -10.19 -4.95 17.45
CA HIS A 101 -10.63 -4.17 18.62
C HIS A 101 -11.39 -5.04 19.63
N ALA A 102 -12.26 -5.94 19.17
CA ALA A 102 -12.96 -6.87 20.08
C ALA A 102 -12.01 -7.80 20.87
N HIS A 103 -10.79 -8.02 20.35
CA HIS A 103 -9.73 -8.78 21.01
C HIS A 103 -8.70 -7.88 21.70
N GLY A 104 -8.95 -6.58 21.80
CA GLY A 104 -8.06 -5.61 22.45
C GLY A 104 -6.85 -5.21 21.62
N LEU A 105 -6.82 -5.50 20.31
CA LEU A 105 -5.71 -5.13 19.43
C LEU A 105 -6.02 -3.85 18.68
N GLY A 106 -5.06 -2.92 18.66
CA GLY A 106 -5.07 -1.77 17.75
C GLY A 106 -4.51 -2.12 16.37
N LEU A 107 -4.66 -1.19 15.43
CA LEU A 107 -4.07 -1.30 14.09
C LEU A 107 -3.04 -0.20 13.85
N VAL A 108 -1.92 -0.58 13.26
CA VAL A 108 -0.92 0.32 12.68
C VAL A 108 -0.90 0.06 11.18
N LEU A 109 -1.15 1.10 10.38
CA LEU A 109 -1.16 1.00 8.92
C LEU A 109 0.18 1.48 8.35
N ASP A 110 0.79 0.66 7.52
CA ASP A 110 1.91 1.08 6.68
C ASP A 110 1.35 1.91 5.51
N ILE A 111 1.89 3.09 5.27
CA ILE A 111 1.41 4.01 4.23
C ILE A 111 2.55 4.42 3.30
N VAL A 112 2.21 4.74 2.06
CA VAL A 112 3.16 5.16 1.01
C VAL A 112 2.77 6.54 0.50
N PRO A 113 3.10 7.64 1.24
CA PRO A 113 2.63 8.98 0.90
C PRO A 113 3.50 9.70 -0.13
N ASN A 114 4.69 9.20 -0.41
CA ASN A 114 5.74 9.93 -1.14
C ASN A 114 5.93 9.50 -2.59
N HIS A 115 5.23 8.48 -3.07
CA HIS A 115 5.30 8.06 -4.46
C HIS A 115 4.04 7.28 -4.89
N MET A 116 3.88 7.16 -6.21
CA MET A 116 2.93 6.26 -6.86
C MET A 116 3.67 5.35 -7.83
N ALA A 117 3.09 4.23 -8.17
CA ALA A 117 3.63 3.36 -9.20
C ALA A 117 3.57 4.01 -10.59
N VAL A 118 4.59 3.75 -11.40
CA VAL A 118 4.54 3.88 -12.87
C VAL A 118 4.34 2.47 -13.43
N PRO A 119 3.10 1.99 -13.52
CA PRO A 119 2.83 0.62 -13.93
C PRO A 119 2.93 0.45 -15.44
N ALA A 120 3.07 -0.78 -15.88
CA ALA A 120 2.80 -1.17 -17.26
C ALA A 120 1.57 -2.12 -17.25
N PRO A 121 0.44 -1.73 -17.86
CA PRO A 121 0.22 -0.46 -18.59
C PRO A 121 -0.06 0.74 -17.67
N GLU A 122 0.34 1.93 -18.10
CA GLU A 122 0.27 3.19 -17.35
C GLU A 122 -1.16 3.59 -17.00
N ARG A 123 -2.16 3.16 -17.77
CA ARG A 123 -3.60 3.40 -17.48
C ARG A 123 -4.07 2.87 -16.14
N LEU A 124 -3.33 1.99 -15.50
CA LEU A 124 -3.64 1.52 -14.15
C LEU A 124 -3.48 2.62 -13.11
N ASN A 125 -2.56 3.58 -13.33
CA ASN A 125 -2.45 4.79 -12.52
C ASN A 125 -3.18 5.93 -13.24
N ARG A 126 -4.46 6.13 -12.90
CA ARG A 126 -5.30 7.15 -13.54
C ARG A 126 -4.72 8.57 -13.43
N PRO A 127 -4.25 9.07 -12.29
CA PRO A 127 -3.60 10.36 -12.20
C PRO A 127 -2.41 10.50 -13.16
N LEU A 128 -1.53 9.51 -13.23
CA LEU A 128 -0.40 9.51 -14.16
C LEU A 128 -0.88 9.52 -15.61
N TRP A 129 -1.85 8.69 -15.95
CA TRP A 129 -2.43 8.64 -17.30
C TRP A 129 -2.94 10.00 -17.76
N GLU A 130 -3.68 10.71 -16.89
CA GLU A 130 -4.20 12.05 -17.21
C GLU A 130 -3.07 13.09 -17.34
N VAL A 131 -2.01 12.98 -16.53
CA VAL A 131 -0.83 13.84 -16.65
C VAL A 131 -0.08 13.59 -17.95
N LEU A 132 0.08 12.34 -18.35
CA LEU A 132 0.72 12.00 -19.64
C LEU A 132 -0.09 12.50 -20.85
N ARG A 133 -1.43 12.50 -20.74
CA ARG A 133 -2.31 12.98 -21.80
C ARG A 133 -2.37 14.50 -21.90
N ASP A 134 -2.54 15.19 -20.78
CA ASP A 134 -2.91 16.60 -20.72
C ASP A 134 -1.74 17.51 -20.29
N GLY A 135 -0.64 16.93 -19.85
CA GLY A 135 0.54 17.65 -19.41
C GLY A 135 0.29 18.55 -18.20
N PRO A 136 0.85 19.78 -18.19
CA PRO A 136 0.68 20.73 -17.07
C PRO A 136 -0.78 21.16 -16.84
N ALA A 137 -1.68 20.95 -17.81
CA ALA A 137 -3.09 21.28 -17.70
C ALA A 137 -3.88 20.22 -16.91
N SER A 138 -3.32 19.05 -16.65
CA SER A 138 -3.96 18.02 -15.85
C SER A 138 -4.20 18.51 -14.42
N PRO A 139 -5.37 18.22 -13.82
CA PRO A 139 -5.62 18.50 -12.39
C PRO A 139 -4.65 17.79 -11.47
N TYR A 140 -4.03 16.71 -11.94
CA TYR A 140 -3.05 15.92 -11.20
C TYR A 140 -1.60 16.32 -11.46
N ALA A 141 -1.32 17.35 -12.28
CA ALA A 141 0.05 17.74 -12.64
C ALA A 141 0.94 18.05 -11.43
N ARG A 142 0.34 18.51 -10.31
CA ARG A 142 1.04 18.82 -9.06
C ARG A 142 1.26 17.61 -8.14
N TRP A 143 0.72 16.44 -8.50
CA TRP A 143 0.91 15.21 -7.72
C TRP A 143 2.24 14.52 -8.01
N PHE A 144 2.89 14.95 -9.10
CA PHE A 144 4.13 14.37 -9.58
C PHE A 144 5.21 15.45 -9.61
N ASP A 145 6.41 15.07 -9.20
CA ASP A 145 7.60 15.96 -9.24
C ASP A 145 8.18 15.96 -10.66
N ILE A 146 7.56 16.76 -11.54
CA ILE A 146 7.93 16.89 -12.96
C ILE A 146 8.46 18.29 -13.20
N ASP A 147 9.72 18.40 -13.62
CA ASP A 147 10.26 19.66 -14.14
C ASP A 147 9.78 19.90 -15.57
N TRP A 148 8.67 20.61 -15.68
CA TRP A 148 8.07 20.95 -16.97
C TRP A 148 8.95 21.89 -17.82
N ALA A 149 9.84 22.68 -17.20
CA ALA A 149 10.68 23.65 -17.89
C ALA A 149 11.88 22.96 -18.55
N GLU A 150 12.50 22.01 -17.86
CA GLU A 150 13.71 21.32 -18.32
C GLU A 150 13.52 20.61 -19.66
N HIS A 151 12.33 20.02 -19.88
CA HIS A 151 12.05 19.21 -21.07
C HIS A 151 11.03 19.88 -22.02
N GLY A 152 10.86 21.20 -21.93
CA GLY A 152 9.96 21.94 -22.83
C GLY A 152 8.49 21.49 -22.72
N GLY A 153 8.01 21.23 -21.52
CA GLY A 153 6.66 20.77 -21.21
C GLY A 153 6.41 19.28 -21.48
N LYS A 154 7.44 18.47 -21.66
CA LYS A 154 7.35 17.03 -21.90
C LYS A 154 7.76 16.24 -20.67
N VAL A 155 7.22 15.04 -20.54
CA VAL A 155 7.62 14.07 -19.50
C VAL A 155 8.64 13.11 -20.09
N LEU A 156 9.79 12.96 -19.46
CA LEU A 156 10.77 11.95 -19.81
C LEU A 156 10.45 10.65 -19.09
N LEU A 157 10.16 9.59 -19.86
CA LEU A 157 9.95 8.23 -19.35
C LEU A 157 11.05 7.31 -19.88
N PRO A 158 11.91 6.74 -19.01
CA PRO A 158 13.01 5.88 -19.42
C PRO A 158 12.54 4.44 -19.68
N VAL A 159 11.65 4.24 -20.64
CA VAL A 159 10.99 2.94 -20.91
C VAL A 159 11.57 2.18 -22.10
N LEU A 160 12.37 2.84 -22.94
CA LEU A 160 12.91 2.21 -24.14
C LEU A 160 14.01 1.20 -23.79
N GLY A 161 13.92 -0.02 -24.34
CA GLY A 161 14.90 -1.09 -24.18
C GLY A 161 16.20 -0.89 -24.96
N GLY A 162 16.23 0.08 -25.90
CA GLY A 162 17.37 0.38 -26.75
C GLY A 162 17.29 1.80 -27.34
N ARG A 163 18.10 2.06 -28.36
CA ARG A 163 18.09 3.36 -29.04
C ARG A 163 16.77 3.55 -29.77
N LEU A 164 16.22 4.76 -29.76
CA LEU A 164 14.92 5.08 -30.37
C LEU A 164 14.79 4.53 -31.80
N GLY A 165 15.79 4.71 -32.66
CA GLY A 165 15.75 4.22 -34.05
C GLY A 165 15.63 2.71 -34.18
N GLU A 166 16.12 1.95 -33.22
CA GLU A 166 16.03 0.48 -33.15
C GLU A 166 14.69 0.02 -32.58
N GLU A 167 14.08 0.83 -31.73
CA GLU A 167 12.82 0.53 -31.05
C GLU A 167 11.57 1.04 -31.81
N LEU A 168 11.72 1.98 -32.74
CA LEU A 168 10.59 2.51 -33.54
C LEU A 168 9.68 1.43 -34.16
N PRO A 169 10.20 0.31 -34.72
CA PRO A 169 9.35 -0.73 -35.30
C PRO A 169 8.46 -1.47 -34.29
N ARG A 170 8.77 -1.31 -33.00
CA ARG A 170 8.01 -1.94 -31.90
C ARG A 170 6.91 -1.04 -31.34
N LEU A 171 6.90 0.21 -31.78
CA LEU A 171 5.83 1.14 -31.44
C LEU A 171 4.62 0.86 -32.32
N SER A 172 3.45 0.85 -31.73
CA SER A 172 2.19 0.72 -32.47
C SER A 172 1.13 1.67 -31.91
N MET A 173 0.19 2.07 -32.76
CA MET A 173 -0.93 2.92 -32.36
C MET A 173 -2.23 2.12 -32.38
N SER A 174 -3.06 2.28 -31.36
CA SER A 174 -4.40 1.70 -31.29
C SER A 174 -5.37 2.74 -30.72
N GLY A 175 -6.18 3.32 -31.59
CA GLY A 175 -7.05 4.44 -31.22
C GLY A 175 -6.24 5.63 -30.71
N SER A 176 -6.54 6.09 -29.51
CA SER A 176 -5.85 7.18 -28.81
C SER A 176 -4.70 6.72 -27.89
N THR A 177 -4.10 5.56 -28.17
CA THR A 177 -3.06 4.97 -27.34
C THR A 177 -1.85 4.60 -28.18
N LEU A 178 -0.65 5.02 -27.73
CA LEU A 178 0.63 4.52 -28.23
C LEU A 178 1.03 3.32 -27.34
N ARG A 179 1.42 2.22 -28.01
CA ARG A 179 1.85 1.00 -27.33
C ARG A 179 3.31 0.69 -27.61
N TYR A 180 3.98 0.21 -26.56
CA TYR A 180 5.35 -0.27 -26.62
C TYR A 180 5.48 -1.44 -25.64
N TYR A 181 5.53 -2.69 -26.11
CA TYR A 181 5.41 -3.89 -25.28
C TYR A 181 4.17 -3.81 -24.37
N ASP A 182 4.35 -3.92 -23.05
CA ASP A 182 3.28 -3.83 -22.05
C ASP A 182 2.91 -2.39 -21.67
N HIS A 183 3.68 -1.41 -22.15
CA HIS A 183 3.41 0.01 -21.93
C HIS A 183 2.29 0.53 -22.84
N GLU A 184 1.43 1.35 -22.26
CA GLU A 184 0.36 2.06 -22.96
C GLU A 184 0.43 3.55 -22.58
N PHE A 185 0.58 4.41 -23.56
CA PHE A 185 0.64 5.86 -23.37
C PHE A 185 -0.54 6.54 -24.05
N PRO A 186 -1.23 7.48 -23.35
CA PRO A 186 -2.33 8.20 -23.97
C PRO A 186 -1.81 9.18 -25.00
N LEU A 187 -2.50 9.27 -26.14
CA LEU A 187 -2.28 10.33 -27.12
C LEU A 187 -3.13 11.55 -26.74
N ARG A 188 -2.55 12.72 -26.90
CA ARG A 188 -3.32 13.96 -26.77
C ARG A 188 -4.37 14.02 -27.87
N PRO A 189 -5.64 14.36 -27.57
CA PRO A 189 -6.69 14.48 -28.58
C PRO A 189 -6.25 15.39 -29.73
N GLY A 190 -6.42 14.90 -30.98
CA GLY A 190 -6.04 15.62 -32.21
C GLY A 190 -4.64 15.30 -32.72
N THR A 191 -3.83 14.48 -32.00
CA THR A 191 -2.50 14.06 -32.48
C THR A 191 -2.50 12.63 -33.08
N GLU A 192 -3.65 12.00 -33.19
CA GLU A 192 -3.82 10.65 -33.74
C GLU A 192 -3.58 10.55 -35.27
N ARG A 193 -3.40 11.68 -35.91
CA ARG A 193 -3.23 11.80 -37.37
C ARG A 193 -1.89 12.45 -37.74
N LEU A 194 -0.81 11.86 -37.23
CA LEU A 194 0.54 12.23 -37.66
C LEU A 194 1.01 11.30 -38.76
#